data_03b2e2fe854491f97666a01eb6660ce5
#
_entry.id   03b2e2fe854491f97666a01eb6660ce5
#
_cell.length_a   1.000
_cell.length_b   1.000
_cell.length_c   1.000
_cell.angle_alpha   90.00
_cell.angle_beta   90.00
_cell.angle_gamma   90.00
#
_symmetry.space_group_name_H-M   'P 1'
#
loop_
_entity.id
_entity.type
_entity.pdbx_description
1 polymer ?
#
loop_
_entity_poly.entity_id
_entity_poly.type
_entity_poly.pdbx_seq_one_letter_code
_entity_poly.pdbx_strand_id
1 'polypeptide(L)'
;MKLYFIFQFLLFEFIYSTYPIAIFHGIGDGCDWKNTTLLTNLLKEDLKTHVECIEIGNGFWTSIIENFEEQAKIGCENLKKNPHFQDKFNILGISQGTLLGRYIIEKCDIKGEVINYLSFDGPQQGIGQLPKLYCGKFCDFLNFITVDLIYNDFIIQHMGPSSYYKFKWDQKLYLSKNLFLKDLNNEGSVKNESYYNRMIKLNKVMLIKGKKDTVITPRESSWFEFYDFEGRNIVKLENSDFYINDYIGIRKLNEEGKIYFVEFENEHVLFTMEEYHTYIKTFFLEDGDN
;
A
#
# COMPACT_ATOMS: atom_id res chain seq x y z
N MET A 1 15.21 -52.48 -40.99
CA MET A 1 15.11 -51.03 -41.03
C MET A 1 14.23 -50.61 -39.87
N LYS A 2 14.83 -50.16 -38.74
CA LYS A 2 14.08 -49.71 -37.53
C LYS A 2 13.89 -48.21 -37.62
N LEU A 3 12.62 -47.75 -37.75
CA LEU A 3 12.26 -46.35 -37.68
C LEU A 3 12.25 -45.94 -36.21
N TYR A 4 13.15 -45.04 -35.81
CA TYR A 4 13.08 -44.37 -34.53
C TYR A 4 12.21 -43.11 -34.67
N PHE A 5 11.01 -43.13 -34.08
CA PHE A 5 10.21 -41.95 -33.89
C PHE A 5 10.80 -41.13 -32.73
N ILE A 6 11.43 -40.00 -33.05
CA ILE A 6 11.83 -39.01 -32.08
C ILE A 6 10.61 -38.18 -31.77
N PHE A 7 10.00 -38.41 -30.59
CA PHE A 7 8.99 -37.53 -30.04
C PHE A 7 9.69 -36.27 -29.49
N GLN A 8 9.65 -35.21 -30.24
CA GLN A 8 10.10 -33.88 -29.76
C GLN A 8 9.00 -33.32 -28.87
N PHE A 9 9.20 -33.44 -27.55
CA PHE A 9 8.37 -32.70 -26.57
C PHE A 9 8.66 -31.21 -26.75
N LEU A 10 7.78 -30.51 -27.42
CA LEU A 10 7.71 -29.05 -27.35
C LEU A 10 7.25 -28.68 -25.93
N LEU A 11 8.21 -28.32 -25.09
CA LEU A 11 7.93 -27.60 -23.84
C LEU A 11 7.38 -26.25 -24.25
N PHE A 12 6.07 -26.12 -24.27
CA PHE A 12 5.43 -24.80 -24.25
C PHE A 12 5.74 -24.19 -22.88
N GLU A 13 6.78 -23.38 -22.79
CA GLU A 13 6.89 -22.42 -21.69
C GLU A 13 5.70 -21.48 -21.83
N PHE A 14 4.74 -21.60 -20.94
CA PHE A 14 3.70 -20.60 -20.79
C PHE A 14 4.39 -19.28 -20.37
N ILE A 15 4.58 -18.39 -21.31
CA ILE A 15 5.05 -17.05 -21.04
C ILE A 15 3.86 -16.33 -20.39
N TYR A 16 3.79 -16.36 -19.06
CA TYR A 16 2.86 -15.48 -18.34
C TYR A 16 3.30 -14.05 -18.61
N SER A 17 2.45 -13.28 -19.26
CA SER A 17 2.63 -11.84 -19.39
C SER A 17 2.27 -11.20 -18.04
N THR A 18 3.03 -10.23 -17.62
CA THR A 18 2.67 -9.38 -16.48
C THR A 18 3.07 -7.95 -16.76
N TYR A 19 2.28 -7.00 -16.27
CA TYR A 19 2.56 -5.59 -16.43
C TYR A 19 3.75 -5.15 -15.53
N PRO A 20 4.48 -4.08 -15.90
CA PRO A 20 5.49 -3.47 -15.03
C PRO A 20 4.95 -3.23 -13.62
N ILE A 21 5.83 -3.28 -12.61
CA ILE A 21 5.45 -3.10 -11.20
C ILE A 21 6.20 -1.91 -10.62
N ALA A 22 5.46 -0.91 -10.14
CA ALA A 22 5.98 0.18 -9.35
C ALA A 22 5.88 -0.18 -7.86
N ILE A 23 7.01 -0.14 -7.13
CA ILE A 23 7.07 -0.42 -5.69
C ILE A 23 7.24 0.90 -4.95
N PHE A 24 6.47 1.11 -3.88
CA PHE A 24 6.62 2.22 -2.94
C PHE A 24 7.07 1.70 -1.58
N HIS A 25 8.21 2.19 -1.09
CA HIS A 25 8.83 1.80 0.17
C HIS A 25 8.11 2.36 1.41
N GLY A 26 8.42 1.81 2.59
CA GLY A 26 7.85 2.22 3.88
C GLY A 26 8.52 3.43 4.52
N ILE A 27 8.06 3.77 5.74
CA ILE A 27 8.67 4.82 6.56
C ILE A 27 10.06 4.37 7.06
N GLY A 28 11.00 5.31 7.07
CA GLY A 28 12.37 5.02 7.50
C GLY A 28 13.09 4.00 6.62
N ASP A 29 12.68 3.90 5.35
CA ASP A 29 13.18 2.98 4.34
C ASP A 29 13.57 3.78 3.07
N GLY A 30 14.05 3.09 2.07
CA GLY A 30 14.41 3.60 0.75
C GLY A 30 14.54 2.46 -0.24
N CYS A 31 14.68 2.78 -1.50
CA CYS A 31 14.77 1.78 -2.56
C CYS A 31 16.05 0.93 -2.51
N ASP A 32 17.10 1.42 -1.85
CA ASP A 32 18.38 0.73 -1.63
C ASP A 32 18.40 -0.16 -0.37
N TRP A 33 17.34 -0.15 0.44
CA TRP A 33 17.28 -0.95 1.64
C TRP A 33 17.09 -2.44 1.34
N LYS A 34 17.65 -3.27 2.21
CA LYS A 34 17.80 -4.72 1.98
C LYS A 34 16.48 -5.43 1.64
N ASN A 35 15.41 -5.15 2.40
CA ASN A 35 14.13 -5.86 2.19
C ASN A 35 13.41 -5.38 0.93
N THR A 36 13.41 -4.07 0.68
CA THR A 36 12.84 -3.48 -0.54
C THR A 36 13.60 -3.96 -1.79
N THR A 37 14.93 -3.94 -1.75
CA THR A 37 15.79 -4.47 -2.81
C THR A 37 15.56 -5.96 -3.05
N LEU A 38 15.47 -6.77 -1.97
CA LEU A 38 15.20 -8.20 -2.06
C LEU A 38 13.88 -8.48 -2.80
N LEU A 39 12.79 -7.84 -2.36
CA LEU A 39 11.47 -8.04 -2.97
C LEU A 39 11.43 -7.58 -4.43
N THR A 40 12.06 -6.44 -4.73
CA THR A 40 12.19 -5.92 -6.10
C THR A 40 12.91 -6.91 -7.02
N ASN A 41 14.02 -7.46 -6.55
CA ASN A 41 14.81 -8.42 -7.34
C ASN A 41 14.09 -9.74 -7.52
N LEU A 42 13.46 -10.29 -6.49
CA LEU A 42 12.66 -11.51 -6.58
C LEU A 42 11.56 -11.38 -7.64
N LEU A 43 10.77 -10.30 -7.57
CA LEU A 43 9.70 -10.06 -8.55
C LEU A 43 10.25 -9.87 -9.97
N LYS A 44 11.33 -9.13 -10.13
CA LYS A 44 11.98 -8.90 -11.42
C LYS A 44 12.49 -10.19 -12.05
N GLU A 45 13.15 -11.04 -11.24
CA GLU A 45 13.70 -12.29 -11.69
C GLU A 45 12.63 -13.32 -12.02
N ASP A 46 11.60 -13.43 -11.19
CA ASP A 46 10.57 -14.45 -11.33
C ASP A 46 9.53 -14.11 -12.41
N LEU A 47 9.15 -12.83 -12.52
CA LEU A 47 8.08 -12.41 -13.43
C LEU A 47 8.61 -11.98 -14.81
N LYS A 48 9.94 -11.80 -14.96
CA LYS A 48 10.59 -11.36 -16.20
C LYS A 48 10.01 -10.07 -16.78
N THR A 49 9.54 -9.17 -15.90
CA THR A 49 8.98 -7.85 -16.24
C THR A 49 9.81 -6.73 -15.62
N HIS A 50 9.52 -5.48 -16.01
CA HIS A 50 10.13 -4.33 -15.37
C HIS A 50 9.54 -4.16 -13.95
N VAL A 51 10.41 -4.18 -12.94
CA VAL A 51 10.05 -3.92 -11.55
C VAL A 51 10.99 -2.84 -11.02
N GLU A 52 10.42 -1.77 -10.50
CA GLU A 52 11.20 -0.62 -10.04
C GLU A 52 10.61 -0.06 -8.75
N CYS A 53 11.47 0.16 -7.76
CA CYS A 53 11.11 0.92 -6.58
C CYS A 53 11.18 2.41 -6.92
N ILE A 54 10.11 3.13 -6.63
CA ILE A 54 9.99 4.57 -6.86
C ILE A 54 10.50 5.31 -5.62
N GLU A 55 11.70 5.87 -5.74
CA GLU A 55 12.29 6.60 -4.62
C GLU A 55 11.55 7.90 -4.34
N ILE A 56 11.27 8.16 -3.07
CA ILE A 56 10.58 9.35 -2.61
C ILE A 56 11.60 10.31 -1.97
N GLY A 57 12.00 11.32 -2.73
CA GLY A 57 13.00 12.30 -2.30
C GLY A 57 14.35 11.63 -2.04
N ASN A 58 14.82 11.67 -0.79
CA ASN A 58 16.05 10.98 -0.35
C ASN A 58 15.75 9.70 0.47
N GLY A 59 14.57 9.09 0.26
CA GLY A 59 14.16 7.85 0.90
C GLY A 59 13.93 8.00 2.40
N PHE A 60 14.84 7.45 3.20
CA PHE A 60 14.74 7.37 4.65
C PHE A 60 14.25 8.67 5.31
N TRP A 61 14.93 9.79 5.08
CA TRP A 61 14.60 11.06 5.73
C TRP A 61 13.30 11.65 5.21
N THR A 62 13.09 11.67 3.89
CA THR A 62 11.86 12.18 3.31
C THR A 62 10.64 11.43 3.83
N SER A 63 10.72 10.11 3.97
CA SER A 63 9.63 9.29 4.47
C SER A 63 9.22 9.61 5.92
N ILE A 64 10.12 10.20 6.71
CA ILE A 64 9.87 10.55 8.11
C ILE A 64 9.45 12.02 8.26
N ILE A 65 10.26 12.96 7.71
CA ILE A 65 10.16 14.38 8.03
C ILE A 65 9.48 15.23 6.99
N GLU A 66 9.04 14.65 5.86
CA GLU A 66 8.27 15.38 4.86
C GLU A 66 6.78 15.12 5.06
N ASN A 67 5.97 16.15 4.82
CA ASN A 67 4.51 16.01 4.77
C ASN A 67 4.11 14.92 3.77
N PHE A 68 3.15 14.09 4.14
CA PHE A 68 2.82 12.92 3.34
C PHE A 68 2.14 13.27 2.00
N GLU A 69 1.41 14.37 1.93
CA GLU A 69 0.88 14.86 0.65
C GLU A 69 2.01 15.23 -0.32
N GLU A 70 3.10 15.86 0.17
CA GLU A 70 4.26 16.17 -0.66
C GLU A 70 5.02 14.91 -1.07
N GLN A 71 5.18 13.93 -0.17
CA GLN A 71 5.73 12.61 -0.54
C GLN A 71 4.93 11.98 -1.67
N ALA A 72 3.60 12.03 -1.59
CA ALA A 72 2.72 11.46 -2.59
C ALA A 72 2.81 12.20 -3.94
N LYS A 73 2.95 13.52 -3.92
CA LYS A 73 3.20 14.31 -5.13
C LYS A 73 4.54 13.97 -5.79
N ILE A 74 5.61 13.78 -4.99
CA ILE A 74 6.91 13.34 -5.51
C ILE A 74 6.76 11.99 -6.21
N GLY A 75 6.10 11.02 -5.59
CA GLY A 75 5.83 9.71 -6.19
C GLY A 75 5.03 9.80 -7.50
N CYS A 76 4.00 10.64 -7.52
CA CYS A 76 3.19 10.92 -8.71
C CYS A 76 4.04 11.50 -9.85
N GLU A 77 4.87 12.51 -9.58
CA GLU A 77 5.74 13.13 -10.59
C GLU A 77 6.84 12.18 -11.08
N ASN A 78 7.36 11.31 -10.22
CA ASN A 78 8.35 10.31 -10.63
C ASN A 78 7.72 9.28 -11.58
N LEU A 79 6.50 8.82 -11.31
CA LEU A 79 5.77 7.92 -12.21
C LEU A 79 5.43 8.59 -13.56
N LYS A 80 5.01 9.86 -13.55
CA LYS A 80 4.73 10.62 -14.81
C LYS A 80 5.92 10.68 -15.74
N LYS A 81 7.13 10.76 -15.20
CA LYS A 81 8.37 10.86 -15.97
C LYS A 81 8.95 9.50 -16.39
N ASN A 82 8.51 8.42 -15.74
CA ASN A 82 9.05 7.09 -15.98
C ASN A 82 8.38 6.45 -17.21
N PRO A 83 9.14 6.11 -18.28
CA PRO A 83 8.56 5.55 -19.51
C PRO A 83 7.92 4.17 -19.32
N HIS A 84 8.31 3.42 -18.29
CA HIS A 84 7.79 2.07 -18.02
C HIS A 84 6.36 2.08 -17.45
N PHE A 85 5.90 3.22 -16.92
CA PHE A 85 4.58 3.36 -16.29
C PHE A 85 3.62 4.27 -17.08
N GLN A 86 3.83 4.41 -18.39
CA GLN A 86 2.99 5.26 -19.26
C GLN A 86 1.84 4.51 -19.93
N ASP A 87 1.78 3.19 -19.77
CA ASP A 87 0.72 2.30 -20.24
C ASP A 87 0.16 1.55 -19.00
N LYS A 88 -0.17 0.30 -19.13
CA LYS A 88 -0.66 -0.54 -18.01
C LYS A 88 0.46 -0.95 -17.07
N PHE A 89 0.23 -0.84 -15.79
CA PHE A 89 1.19 -1.26 -14.76
C PHE A 89 0.51 -1.65 -13.45
N ASN A 90 1.27 -2.29 -12.57
CA ASN A 90 0.84 -2.70 -11.24
C ASN A 90 1.51 -1.85 -10.17
N ILE A 91 0.87 -1.75 -9.00
CA ILE A 91 1.45 -1.11 -7.82
C ILE A 91 1.58 -2.11 -6.68
N LEU A 92 2.75 -2.09 -6.03
CA LEU A 92 3.01 -2.73 -4.75
C LEU A 92 3.43 -1.66 -3.73
N GLY A 93 2.63 -1.46 -2.69
CA GLY A 93 3.00 -0.60 -1.58
C GLY A 93 3.46 -1.43 -0.37
N ILE A 94 4.48 -0.94 0.32
CA ILE A 94 5.04 -1.54 1.54
C ILE A 94 4.78 -0.60 2.70
N SER A 95 4.07 -1.03 3.74
CA SER A 95 3.82 -0.22 4.94
C SER A 95 3.23 1.16 4.57
N GLN A 96 3.87 2.26 4.97
CA GLN A 96 3.51 3.62 4.58
C GLN A 96 3.36 3.78 3.05
N GLY A 97 4.18 3.11 2.25
CA GLY A 97 4.15 3.16 0.78
C GLY A 97 2.83 2.67 0.17
N THR A 98 2.02 1.93 0.92
CA THR A 98 0.68 1.54 0.49
C THR A 98 -0.24 2.74 0.31
N LEU A 99 -0.13 3.74 1.18
CA LEU A 99 -0.91 4.98 1.05
C LEU A 99 -0.43 5.83 -0.14
N LEU A 100 0.87 5.75 -0.49
CA LEU A 100 1.39 6.35 -1.74
C LEU A 100 0.76 5.66 -2.95
N GLY A 101 0.73 4.33 -2.96
CA GLY A 101 0.05 3.55 -4.01
C GLY A 101 -1.42 3.95 -4.19
N ARG A 102 -2.15 4.09 -3.09
CA ARG A 102 -3.53 4.58 -3.13
C ARG A 102 -3.64 6.01 -3.67
N TYR A 103 -2.77 6.90 -3.23
CA TYR A 103 -2.75 8.27 -3.77
C TYR A 103 -2.57 8.28 -5.29
N ILE A 104 -1.67 7.45 -5.81
CA ILE A 104 -1.47 7.31 -7.26
C ILE A 104 -2.77 6.87 -7.94
N ILE A 105 -3.43 5.86 -7.41
CA ILE A 105 -4.68 5.34 -7.97
C ILE A 105 -5.79 6.39 -7.90
N GLU A 106 -6.00 7.00 -6.74
CA GLU A 106 -7.17 7.83 -6.46
C GLU A 106 -7.02 9.27 -6.95
N LYS A 107 -5.81 9.85 -6.88
CA LYS A 107 -5.59 11.29 -7.04
C LYS A 107 -4.60 11.68 -8.14
N CYS A 108 -3.61 10.83 -8.44
CA CYS A 108 -2.57 11.20 -9.38
C CYS A 108 -3.10 11.23 -10.82
N ASP A 109 -2.86 12.32 -11.53
CA ASP A 109 -3.20 12.43 -12.94
C ASP A 109 -2.02 11.92 -13.79
N ILE A 110 -1.96 10.59 -13.94
CA ILE A 110 -0.98 9.87 -14.75
C ILE A 110 -1.61 9.38 -16.04
N LYS A 111 -0.77 9.24 -17.08
CA LYS A 111 -1.20 8.69 -18.36
C LYS A 111 -1.45 7.19 -18.28
N GLY A 112 -0.62 6.47 -17.52
CA GLY A 112 -0.72 5.03 -17.37
C GLY A 112 -1.93 4.61 -16.54
N GLU A 113 -2.36 3.35 -16.73
CA GLU A 113 -3.47 2.73 -16.03
C GLU A 113 -2.95 1.73 -14.99
N VAL A 114 -3.37 1.89 -13.73
CA VAL A 114 -3.06 0.91 -12.68
C VAL A 114 -4.03 -0.25 -12.79
N ILE A 115 -3.49 -1.46 -13.00
CA ILE A 115 -4.30 -2.67 -13.19
C ILE A 115 -4.54 -3.39 -11.87
N ASN A 116 -3.46 -3.69 -11.12
CA ASN A 116 -3.56 -4.39 -9.85
C ASN A 116 -2.84 -3.61 -8.75
N TYR A 117 -3.37 -3.70 -7.54
CA TYR A 117 -2.80 -3.06 -6.36
C TYR A 117 -2.58 -4.06 -5.24
N LEU A 118 -1.33 -4.19 -4.77
CA LEU A 118 -0.96 -4.97 -3.61
C LEU A 118 -0.54 -4.04 -2.46
N SER A 119 -1.22 -4.17 -1.33
CA SER A 119 -0.90 -3.49 -0.09
C SER A 119 -0.29 -4.48 0.90
N PHE A 120 0.97 -4.28 1.26
CA PHE A 120 1.65 -5.12 2.23
C PHE A 120 1.80 -4.38 3.56
N ASP A 121 1.07 -4.81 4.59
CA ASP A 121 0.99 -4.23 5.94
C ASP A 121 0.75 -2.71 5.92
N GLY A 122 -0.25 -2.28 5.15
CA GLY A 122 -0.55 -0.87 4.96
C GLY A 122 -1.48 -0.28 6.01
N PRO A 123 -1.23 0.96 6.50
CA PRO A 123 -2.13 1.65 7.42
C PRO A 123 -3.36 2.24 6.69
N GLN A 124 -4.20 1.41 6.07
CA GLN A 124 -5.29 1.83 5.20
C GLN A 124 -6.34 2.70 5.90
N GLN A 125 -6.62 2.43 7.17
CA GLN A 125 -7.46 3.26 8.06
C GLN A 125 -6.62 4.09 9.04
N GLY A 126 -5.32 4.21 8.80
CA GLY A 126 -4.39 4.94 9.65
C GLY A 126 -3.84 4.12 10.80
N ILE A 127 -3.14 4.82 11.69
CA ILE A 127 -2.54 4.26 12.90
C ILE A 127 -3.06 4.99 14.14
N GLY A 128 -3.40 4.24 15.18
CA GLY A 128 -3.80 4.78 16.49
C GLY A 128 -2.62 4.95 17.46
N GLN A 129 -1.43 4.57 17.04
CA GLN A 129 -0.17 4.71 17.77
C GLN A 129 0.96 4.95 16.78
N LEU A 130 1.85 5.89 17.09
CA LEU A 130 3.04 6.11 16.25
C LEU A 130 3.97 4.90 16.30
N PRO A 131 4.52 4.47 15.15
CA PRO A 131 5.53 3.44 15.13
C PRO A 131 6.81 3.94 15.82
N LYS A 132 7.49 3.04 16.55
CA LYS A 132 8.80 3.36 17.12
C LYS A 132 9.85 3.38 16.02
N LEU A 133 10.51 4.50 15.87
CA LEU A 133 11.62 4.68 14.93
C LEU A 133 12.96 4.48 15.64
N TYR A 134 13.90 3.83 14.98
CA TYR A 134 15.22 3.48 15.53
C TYR A 134 16.34 4.03 14.63
N CYS A 135 16.62 5.33 14.73
CA CYS A 135 17.69 6.00 13.99
C CYS A 135 18.55 6.90 14.90
N GLY A 136 18.80 6.45 16.13
CA GLY A 136 19.59 7.17 17.11
C GLY A 136 18.86 8.38 17.71
N LYS A 137 19.62 9.36 18.23
CA LYS A 137 19.07 10.50 19.01
C LYS A 137 17.95 11.27 18.33
N PHE A 138 17.93 11.31 17.00
CA PHE A 138 16.87 12.01 16.27
C PHE A 138 15.53 11.23 16.34
N CYS A 139 15.59 9.91 16.16
CA CYS A 139 14.40 9.09 16.34
C CYS A 139 13.95 9.03 17.79
N ASP A 140 14.87 9.09 18.76
CA ASP A 140 14.51 9.21 20.18
C ASP A 140 13.66 10.47 20.42
N PHE A 141 14.02 11.59 19.79
CA PHE A 141 13.22 12.81 19.83
C PHE A 141 11.86 12.65 19.17
N LEU A 142 11.78 12.04 17.97
CA LEU A 142 10.51 11.79 17.29
C LEU A 142 9.61 10.83 18.08
N ASN A 143 10.17 9.81 18.71
CA ASN A 143 9.45 8.88 19.57
C ASN A 143 8.90 9.56 20.86
N PHE A 144 9.39 10.76 21.19
CA PHE A 144 8.91 11.57 22.31
C PHE A 144 7.69 12.42 21.95
N ILE A 145 7.32 12.50 20.68
CA ILE A 145 6.12 13.22 20.24
C ILE A 145 4.90 12.53 20.82
N THR A 146 4.20 13.24 21.70
CA THR A 146 2.99 12.76 22.35
C THR A 146 1.79 12.93 21.42
N VAL A 147 0.72 12.20 21.70
CA VAL A 147 -0.55 12.30 20.97
C VAL A 147 -1.08 13.73 20.91
N ASP A 148 -0.88 14.53 21.99
CA ASP A 148 -1.32 15.92 22.05
C ASP A 148 -0.59 16.82 21.05
N LEU A 149 0.63 16.44 20.67
CA LEU A 149 1.44 17.19 19.70
C LEU A 149 1.22 16.76 18.25
N ILE A 150 0.71 15.54 18.02
CA ILE A 150 0.60 14.97 16.67
C ILE A 150 -0.23 15.84 15.71
N TYR A 151 -1.25 16.53 16.24
CA TYR A 151 -2.11 17.43 15.50
C TYR A 151 -1.72 18.90 15.65
N ASN A 152 -0.53 19.20 16.18
CA ASN A 152 0.04 20.52 16.08
C ASN A 152 0.33 20.86 14.61
N ASP A 153 0.02 22.07 14.18
CA ASP A 153 0.13 22.48 12.77
C ASP A 153 1.55 22.31 12.22
N PHE A 154 2.58 22.52 13.04
CA PHE A 154 3.97 22.30 12.65
C PHE A 154 4.26 20.80 12.44
N ILE A 155 3.81 19.93 13.34
CA ILE A 155 4.02 18.48 13.26
C ILE A 155 3.29 17.89 12.04
N ILE A 156 2.04 18.29 11.80
CA ILE A 156 1.26 17.85 10.63
C ILE A 156 1.98 18.22 9.32
N GLN A 157 2.62 19.37 9.27
CA GLN A 157 3.30 19.86 8.07
C GLN A 157 4.71 19.26 7.86
N HIS A 158 5.31 18.69 8.91
CA HIS A 158 6.71 18.27 8.89
C HIS A 158 6.95 16.84 9.39
N MET A 159 5.91 16.01 9.44
CA MET A 159 6.06 14.62 9.88
C MET A 159 5.12 13.71 9.12
N GLY A 160 5.68 12.82 8.29
CA GLY A 160 4.92 11.89 7.47
C GLY A 160 3.85 11.12 8.24
N PRO A 161 4.18 10.42 9.34
CA PRO A 161 3.21 9.63 10.11
C PRO A 161 2.04 10.40 10.70
N SER A 162 2.18 11.71 10.97
CA SER A 162 1.07 12.52 11.47
C SER A 162 -0.08 12.60 10.45
N SER A 163 0.26 12.52 9.16
CA SER A 163 -0.69 12.62 8.05
C SER A 163 -1.67 11.44 7.98
N TYR A 164 -1.31 10.29 8.55
CA TYR A 164 -2.18 9.12 8.62
C TYR A 164 -2.42 8.62 10.06
N TYR A 165 -2.06 9.45 11.07
CA TYR A 165 -2.45 9.19 12.44
C TYR A 165 -3.96 9.40 12.61
N LYS A 166 -4.64 8.42 13.23
CA LYS A 166 -6.08 8.49 13.52
C LYS A 166 -6.29 8.28 15.01
N PHE A 167 -6.70 9.35 15.70
CA PHE A 167 -6.84 9.34 17.14
C PHE A 167 -8.00 8.45 17.58
N LYS A 168 -7.70 7.34 18.21
CA LYS A 168 -8.68 6.30 18.53
C LYS A 168 -9.76 6.72 19.54
N TRP A 169 -9.42 7.67 20.43
CA TRP A 169 -10.34 8.14 21.46
C TRP A 169 -11.18 9.37 21.03
N ASP A 170 -10.78 10.03 19.96
CA ASP A 170 -11.44 11.23 19.45
C ASP A 170 -11.39 11.29 17.93
N GLN A 171 -12.27 10.54 17.29
CA GLN A 171 -12.38 10.54 15.84
C GLN A 171 -12.89 11.87 15.28
N LYS A 172 -13.58 12.70 16.09
CA LYS A 172 -13.97 14.05 15.67
C LYS A 172 -12.75 14.94 15.50
N LEU A 173 -11.78 14.83 16.43
CA LEU A 173 -10.51 15.54 16.31
C LEU A 173 -9.76 15.11 15.04
N TYR A 174 -9.68 13.81 14.77
CA TYR A 174 -9.13 13.29 13.51
C TYR A 174 -9.84 13.92 12.30
N LEU A 175 -11.15 13.85 12.22
CA LEU A 175 -11.92 14.38 11.09
C LEU A 175 -11.75 15.89 10.92
N SER A 176 -11.47 16.64 12.00
CA SER A 176 -11.27 18.08 11.94
C SER A 176 -9.84 18.48 11.54
N LYS A 177 -8.83 17.70 11.91
CA LYS A 177 -7.42 18.07 11.82
C LYS A 177 -6.64 17.31 10.75
N ASN A 178 -6.98 16.03 10.49
CA ASN A 178 -6.28 15.26 9.50
C ASN A 178 -6.67 15.71 8.08
N LEU A 179 -5.67 16.06 7.28
CA LEU A 179 -5.89 16.55 5.91
C LEU A 179 -5.69 15.45 4.88
N PHE A 180 -4.69 14.58 5.08
CA PHE A 180 -4.30 13.59 4.09
C PHE A 180 -5.17 12.33 4.12
N LEU A 181 -5.13 11.55 5.22
CA LEU A 181 -5.82 10.26 5.29
C LEU A 181 -7.35 10.43 5.21
N LYS A 182 -7.90 11.46 5.87
CA LYS A 182 -9.32 11.78 5.80
C LYS A 182 -9.76 12.03 4.36
N ASP A 183 -8.96 12.76 3.57
CA ASP A 183 -9.24 13.01 2.17
C ASP A 183 -9.09 11.73 1.34
N LEU A 184 -7.98 11.01 1.48
CA LEU A 184 -7.73 9.76 0.77
C LEU A 184 -8.80 8.69 1.06
N ASN A 185 -9.30 8.59 2.30
CA ASN A 185 -10.41 7.72 2.65
C ASN A 185 -11.78 8.30 2.27
N ASN A 186 -11.79 9.48 1.66
CA ASN A 186 -13.02 10.16 1.26
C ASN A 186 -14.00 10.33 2.45
N GLU A 187 -13.47 10.58 3.67
CA GLU A 187 -14.25 10.70 4.92
C GLU A 187 -14.80 12.12 5.15
N GLY A 188 -14.50 13.07 4.23
CA GLY A 188 -15.04 14.43 4.27
C GLY A 188 -16.57 14.47 4.13
N SER A 189 -17.19 15.60 4.49
CA SER A 189 -18.64 15.80 4.32
C SER A 189 -19.08 15.83 2.85
N VAL A 190 -18.20 16.30 1.97
CA VAL A 190 -18.39 16.24 0.52
C VAL A 190 -17.50 15.11 -0.02
N LYS A 191 -18.11 14.17 -0.72
CA LYS A 191 -17.40 13.03 -1.30
C LYS A 191 -16.84 13.37 -2.68
N ASN A 192 -15.64 12.90 -2.95
CA ASN A 192 -15.03 12.99 -4.28
C ASN A 192 -15.29 11.68 -5.04
N GLU A 193 -16.24 11.73 -5.97
CA GLU A 193 -16.63 10.56 -6.77
C GLU A 193 -15.49 10.04 -7.66
N SER A 194 -14.49 10.87 -7.98
CA SER A 194 -13.37 10.43 -8.81
C SER A 194 -12.51 9.35 -8.11
N TYR A 195 -12.39 9.38 -6.78
CA TYR A 195 -11.64 8.36 -6.02
C TYR A 195 -12.32 7.00 -6.15
N TYR A 196 -13.63 6.95 -5.94
CA TYR A 196 -14.44 5.76 -6.18
C TYR A 196 -14.29 5.25 -7.61
N ASN A 197 -14.51 6.13 -8.60
CA ASN A 197 -14.49 5.76 -10.02
C ASN A 197 -13.12 5.26 -10.51
N ARG A 198 -12.03 5.67 -9.85
CA ARG A 198 -10.69 5.19 -10.17
C ARG A 198 -10.40 3.85 -9.47
N MET A 199 -10.75 3.71 -8.20
CA MET A 199 -10.53 2.47 -7.45
C MET A 199 -11.27 1.28 -8.05
N ILE A 200 -12.53 1.43 -8.45
CA ILE A 200 -13.32 0.32 -9.01
C ILE A 200 -12.85 -0.18 -10.38
N LYS A 201 -11.92 0.56 -11.03
CA LYS A 201 -11.28 0.10 -12.29
C LYS A 201 -10.21 -0.95 -12.07
N LEU A 202 -9.70 -1.08 -10.85
CA LEU A 202 -8.72 -2.10 -10.54
C LEU A 202 -9.27 -3.50 -10.87
N ASN A 203 -8.40 -4.33 -11.45
CA ASN A 203 -8.73 -5.72 -11.73
C ASN A 203 -8.65 -6.56 -10.44
N LYS A 204 -7.57 -6.41 -9.67
CA LYS A 204 -7.36 -7.13 -8.40
C LYS A 204 -6.75 -6.20 -7.34
N VAL A 205 -7.17 -6.37 -6.09
CA VAL A 205 -6.59 -5.74 -4.91
C VAL A 205 -6.21 -6.83 -3.91
N MET A 206 -4.97 -6.85 -3.44
CA MET A 206 -4.56 -7.73 -2.35
C MET A 206 -4.15 -6.91 -1.14
N LEU A 207 -4.72 -7.27 0.01
CA LEU A 207 -4.45 -6.63 1.29
C LEU A 207 -3.79 -7.66 2.21
N ILE A 208 -2.47 -7.60 2.35
CA ILE A 208 -1.70 -8.47 3.23
C ILE A 208 -1.59 -7.82 4.60
N LYS A 209 -1.83 -8.63 5.65
CA LYS A 209 -1.72 -8.24 7.05
C LYS A 209 -0.84 -9.24 7.80
N GLY A 210 0.20 -8.75 8.47
CA GLY A 210 1.01 -9.55 9.39
C GLY A 210 0.26 -9.81 10.71
N LYS A 211 0.05 -11.07 11.07
CA LYS A 211 -0.64 -11.47 12.31
C LYS A 211 0.08 -11.02 13.57
N LYS A 212 1.40 -10.89 13.49
CA LYS A 212 2.25 -10.45 14.60
C LYS A 212 2.74 -8.99 14.42
N ASP A 213 2.17 -8.26 13.46
CA ASP A 213 2.52 -6.86 13.24
C ASP A 213 2.23 -6.02 14.49
N THR A 214 3.24 -5.31 14.97
CA THR A 214 3.20 -4.36 16.09
C THR A 214 3.55 -2.94 15.67
N VAL A 215 3.87 -2.73 14.39
CA VAL A 215 4.20 -1.42 13.82
C VAL A 215 2.91 -0.70 13.44
N ILE A 216 2.04 -1.36 12.69
CA ILE A 216 0.70 -0.84 12.41
C ILE A 216 -0.20 -1.17 13.59
N THR A 217 -0.68 -0.13 14.27
CA THR A 217 -1.58 -0.28 15.42
C THR A 217 -2.87 0.52 15.21
N PRO A 218 -4.02 -0.13 15.07
CA PRO A 218 -4.22 -1.58 15.05
C PRO A 218 -3.77 -2.19 13.71
N ARG A 219 -3.22 -3.41 13.72
CA ARG A 219 -2.82 -4.13 12.50
C ARG A 219 -3.98 -4.42 11.55
N GLU A 220 -5.17 -4.48 12.08
CA GLU A 220 -6.43 -4.62 11.36
C GLU A 220 -6.67 -3.45 10.37
N SER A 221 -5.97 -2.32 10.57
CA SER A 221 -5.96 -1.21 9.63
C SER A 221 -5.50 -1.62 8.22
N SER A 222 -4.66 -2.65 8.10
CA SER A 222 -4.25 -3.20 6.80
C SER A 222 -5.43 -3.76 5.99
N TRP A 223 -6.53 -4.07 6.63
CA TRP A 223 -7.79 -4.52 6.03
C TRP A 223 -8.91 -3.49 6.12
N PHE A 224 -8.57 -2.19 6.25
CA PHE A 224 -9.51 -1.08 6.41
C PHE A 224 -10.37 -1.16 7.68
N GLU A 225 -9.98 -1.93 8.69
CA GLU A 225 -10.63 -1.98 9.99
C GLU A 225 -9.96 -0.99 10.97
N PHE A 226 -10.72 -0.47 11.93
CA PHE A 226 -10.17 0.45 12.92
C PHE A 226 -10.97 0.39 14.24
N TYR A 227 -10.52 1.14 15.23
CA TYR A 227 -11.20 1.23 16.52
C TYR A 227 -12.60 1.85 16.38
N ASP A 228 -13.52 1.44 17.26
CA ASP A 228 -14.79 2.12 17.51
C ASP A 228 -14.58 3.54 18.06
N PHE A 229 -15.67 4.30 18.21
CA PHE A 229 -15.58 5.67 18.72
C PHE A 229 -15.10 5.75 20.18
N GLU A 230 -15.24 4.68 20.96
CA GLU A 230 -14.71 4.57 22.30
C GLU A 230 -13.25 4.12 22.34
N GLY A 231 -12.66 3.75 21.20
CA GLY A 231 -11.28 3.30 21.08
C GLY A 231 -10.99 1.96 21.76
N ARG A 232 -12.01 1.12 21.95
CA ARG A 232 -11.94 -0.13 22.73
C ARG A 232 -11.94 -1.38 21.87
N ASN A 233 -12.78 -1.39 20.84
CA ASN A 233 -12.98 -2.56 19.99
C ASN A 233 -12.61 -2.24 18.54
N ILE A 234 -12.24 -3.27 17.79
CA ILE A 234 -12.05 -3.13 16.34
C ILE A 234 -13.40 -3.31 15.65
N VAL A 235 -13.77 -2.31 14.88
CA VAL A 235 -14.91 -2.39 13.96
C VAL A 235 -14.45 -3.12 12.71
N LYS A 236 -15.10 -4.24 12.42
CA LYS A 236 -14.86 -5.01 11.21
C LYS A 236 -15.22 -4.21 9.97
N LEU A 237 -14.52 -4.45 8.87
CA LEU A 237 -14.71 -3.69 7.63
C LEU A 237 -16.18 -3.58 7.24
N GLU A 238 -16.90 -4.70 7.21
CA GLU A 238 -18.30 -4.79 6.76
C GLU A 238 -19.27 -3.98 7.64
N ASN A 239 -18.87 -3.68 8.88
CA ASN A 239 -19.66 -2.93 9.85
C ASN A 239 -19.27 -1.44 9.92
N SER A 240 -18.27 -1.00 9.15
CA SER A 240 -17.81 0.37 9.14
C SER A 240 -18.64 1.25 8.21
N ASP A 241 -18.85 2.51 8.59
CA ASP A 241 -19.49 3.51 7.72
C ASP A 241 -18.74 3.66 6.39
N PHE A 242 -17.43 3.52 6.41
CA PHE A 242 -16.55 3.55 5.24
C PHE A 242 -16.96 2.51 4.20
N TYR A 243 -17.23 1.28 4.63
CA TYR A 243 -17.64 0.18 3.76
C TYR A 243 -19.13 0.23 3.42
N ILE A 244 -20.00 0.46 4.42
CA ILE A 244 -21.45 0.50 4.23
C ILE A 244 -21.85 1.57 3.19
N ASN A 245 -21.20 2.73 3.23
CA ASN A 245 -21.43 3.82 2.29
C ASN A 245 -20.51 3.79 1.07
N ASP A 246 -19.61 2.82 1.00
CA ASP A 246 -18.67 2.57 -0.09
C ASP A 246 -17.90 3.83 -0.54
N TYR A 247 -17.21 4.47 0.39
CA TYR A 247 -16.61 5.80 0.17
C TYR A 247 -15.62 5.85 -1.00
N ILE A 248 -14.91 4.76 -1.29
CA ILE A 248 -13.90 4.69 -2.35
C ILE A 248 -14.02 3.44 -3.24
N GLY A 249 -15.10 2.67 -3.17
CA GLY A 249 -15.31 1.49 -4.02
C GLY A 249 -14.81 0.17 -3.45
N ILE A 250 -14.40 0.12 -2.18
CA ILE A 250 -13.90 -1.11 -1.53
C ILE A 250 -15.03 -2.15 -1.42
N ARG A 251 -16.26 -1.74 -1.08
CA ARG A 251 -17.39 -2.67 -1.05
C ARG A 251 -17.67 -3.23 -2.44
N LYS A 252 -17.72 -2.39 -3.45
CA LYS A 252 -17.96 -2.78 -4.84
C LYS A 252 -16.93 -3.82 -5.31
N LEU A 253 -15.65 -3.56 -5.10
CA LEU A 253 -14.57 -4.49 -5.45
C LEU A 253 -14.67 -5.82 -4.69
N ASN A 254 -15.04 -5.77 -3.40
CA ASN A 254 -15.20 -6.97 -2.57
C ASN A 254 -16.39 -7.82 -3.04
N GLU A 255 -17.54 -7.20 -3.32
CA GLU A 255 -18.73 -7.87 -3.86
C GLU A 255 -18.47 -8.49 -5.25
N GLU A 256 -17.56 -7.92 -6.03
CA GLU A 256 -17.11 -8.47 -7.32
C GLU A 256 -16.02 -9.56 -7.19
N GLY A 257 -15.61 -9.90 -5.98
CA GLY A 257 -14.56 -10.91 -5.73
C GLY A 257 -13.15 -10.45 -6.15
N LYS A 258 -12.92 -9.15 -6.25
CA LYS A 258 -11.64 -8.56 -6.68
C LYS A 258 -10.71 -8.21 -5.53
N ILE A 259 -11.15 -8.34 -4.25
CA ILE A 259 -10.31 -8.08 -3.08
C ILE A 259 -9.91 -9.41 -2.43
N TYR A 260 -8.62 -9.56 -2.19
CA TYR A 260 -8.01 -10.70 -1.52
C TYR A 260 -7.47 -10.25 -0.16
N PHE A 261 -8.08 -10.71 0.92
CA PHE A 261 -7.60 -10.50 2.28
C PHE A 261 -6.68 -11.67 2.66
N VAL A 262 -5.39 -11.37 2.87
CA VAL A 262 -4.38 -12.38 3.14
C VAL A 262 -3.70 -12.08 4.48
N GLU A 263 -3.59 -13.09 5.37
CA GLU A 263 -2.90 -12.96 6.64
C GLU A 263 -1.61 -13.79 6.61
N PHE A 264 -0.46 -13.14 6.87
CA PHE A 264 0.82 -13.81 7.06
C PHE A 264 1.08 -14.05 8.55
N GLU A 265 1.69 -15.17 8.91
CA GLU A 265 2.00 -15.51 10.32
C GLU A 265 3.17 -14.70 10.90
N ASN A 266 3.67 -13.70 10.18
CA ASN A 266 4.88 -12.97 10.47
C ASN A 266 4.64 -11.61 11.14
N GLU A 267 5.75 -10.96 11.51
CA GLU A 267 5.83 -9.56 11.93
C GLU A 267 5.73 -8.63 10.70
N HIS A 268 5.76 -7.33 10.95
CA HIS A 268 5.60 -6.27 9.96
C HIS A 268 6.51 -6.46 8.72
N VAL A 269 5.91 -6.53 7.55
CA VAL A 269 6.57 -6.62 6.22
C VAL A 269 7.54 -7.81 6.08
N LEU A 270 7.32 -8.88 6.85
CA LEU A 270 8.08 -10.11 6.72
C LEU A 270 7.26 -11.17 6.00
N PHE A 271 7.92 -11.93 5.16
CA PHE A 271 7.32 -13.05 4.41
C PHE A 271 8.29 -14.23 4.32
N THR A 272 7.74 -15.42 4.24
CA THR A 272 8.46 -16.64 3.86
C THR A 272 8.51 -16.77 2.34
N MET A 273 9.43 -17.58 1.81
CA MET A 273 9.46 -17.85 0.37
C MET A 273 8.19 -18.58 -0.12
N GLU A 274 7.55 -19.37 0.74
CA GLU A 274 6.26 -19.99 0.45
C GLU A 274 5.15 -18.93 0.29
N GLU A 275 5.04 -17.99 1.22
CA GLU A 275 4.09 -16.86 1.14
C GLU A 275 4.36 -15.97 -0.08
N TYR A 276 5.63 -15.73 -0.39
CA TYR A 276 6.02 -14.99 -1.60
C TYR A 276 5.52 -15.69 -2.87
N HIS A 277 5.82 -16.97 -3.02
CA HIS A 277 5.44 -17.71 -4.22
C HIS A 277 3.93 -17.91 -4.31
N THR A 278 3.26 -18.18 -3.18
CA THR A 278 1.82 -18.49 -3.16
C THR A 278 0.97 -17.24 -3.39
N TYR A 279 1.35 -16.11 -2.81
CA TYR A 279 0.51 -14.92 -2.80
C TYR A 279 1.12 -13.76 -3.59
N ILE A 280 2.33 -13.29 -3.25
CA ILE A 280 2.87 -12.05 -3.82
C ILE A 280 3.16 -12.21 -5.31
N LYS A 281 3.91 -13.25 -5.68
CA LYS A 281 4.27 -13.51 -7.08
C LYS A 281 3.04 -13.81 -7.93
N THR A 282 2.18 -14.73 -7.48
CA THR A 282 1.00 -15.19 -8.25
C THR A 282 -0.03 -14.07 -8.44
N PHE A 283 -0.10 -13.11 -7.52
CA PHE A 283 -1.00 -11.97 -7.65
C PHE A 283 -0.76 -11.14 -8.91
N PHE A 284 0.50 -11.01 -9.33
CA PHE A 284 0.89 -10.23 -10.50
C PHE A 284 0.88 -11.01 -11.81
N LEU A 285 0.67 -12.31 -11.77
CA LEU A 285 0.46 -13.08 -13.00
C LEU A 285 -0.90 -12.73 -13.60
N GLU A 286 -0.96 -12.53 -14.90
CA GLU A 286 -2.24 -12.41 -15.60
C GLU A 286 -2.94 -13.78 -15.55
N ASP A 287 -4.25 -13.75 -15.30
CA ASP A 287 -5.08 -14.93 -15.51
C ASP A 287 -5.02 -15.21 -17.01
N GLY A 288 -4.38 -16.31 -17.40
CA GLY A 288 -4.32 -16.68 -18.81
C GLY A 288 -5.73 -16.68 -19.38
N ASP A 289 -5.89 -16.06 -20.55
CA ASP A 289 -7.15 -16.11 -21.28
C ASP A 289 -7.59 -17.58 -21.42
N ASN A 290 -8.65 -17.97 -20.66
CA ASN A 290 -9.31 -19.26 -20.79
C ASN A 290 -10.23 -19.28 -22.01
#